data_f485173101d53b39140337f6c49f64f0
#
_entry.id   f485173101d53b39140337f6c49f64f0
#
_cell.length_a   1.000
_cell.length_b   1.000
_cell.length_c   1.000
_cell.angle_alpha   90.00
_cell.angle_beta   90.00
_cell.angle_gamma   90.00
#
_symmetry.space_group_name_H-M   'P 1'
#
loop_
_entity.id
_entity.type
_entity.pdbx_description
1 polymer ?
#
loop_
_entity_poly.entity_id
_entity_poly.type
_entity_poly.pdbx_seq_one_letter_code
_entity_poly.pdbx_strand_id
1 'polypeptide(L)'
;MSDKTAIDKAESVNPRLAVNTVPTESGQPHIVDGHNFIRTQKKKDLQYPRFFCVAKEMYTNNAPIHNAIDMTNVLQLSALDKGMVKSKGSAKSKEAADLINYAIRNMSQGTWREAMNSACTDIIHGFSLLNMVFERRTYGKYKDKIVIKKLSPRTQSSVYGWVWDKNNRELKGVIQKPMIVSQRNATLGDYAAGNINIGNITNGYYKDSKYVYLKKESLLHFRFNPVDSNPQGQSPLIPCYDSFAEM
;
A
#
# COMPACT_ATOMS: atom_id res chain seq x y z
N MET A 1 25.13 -26.86 -41.30
CA MET A 1 25.98 -26.75 -40.07
C MET A 1 25.97 -25.27 -39.64
N SER A 2 24.91 -24.73 -39.09
CA SER A 2 24.97 -23.36 -38.51
C SER A 2 23.71 -22.95 -37.78
N ASP A 3 23.17 -23.78 -36.89
CA ASP A 3 22.02 -23.33 -36.05
C ASP A 3 22.12 -23.71 -34.57
N LYS A 4 23.27 -24.26 -34.12
CA LYS A 4 23.47 -24.55 -32.71
C LYS A 4 24.08 -23.44 -31.88
N THR A 5 24.60 -22.37 -32.50
CA THR A 5 25.35 -21.29 -31.83
C THR A 5 24.47 -20.14 -31.31
N ALA A 6 23.20 -20.07 -31.73
CA ALA A 6 22.30 -19.00 -31.31
C ALA A 6 21.52 -19.32 -30.00
N ILE A 7 21.33 -20.60 -29.72
CA ILE A 7 20.59 -21.04 -28.52
C ILE A 7 21.48 -20.99 -27.29
N ASP A 8 22.77 -21.31 -27.42
CA ASP A 8 23.72 -21.28 -26.29
C ASP A 8 24.09 -19.86 -25.81
N LYS A 9 23.83 -18.83 -26.61
CA LYS A 9 24.07 -17.42 -26.19
C LYS A 9 22.91 -16.78 -25.43
N ALA A 10 21.73 -17.39 -25.47
CA ALA A 10 20.57 -16.84 -24.76
C ALA A 10 20.51 -17.29 -23.29
N GLU A 11 21.19 -18.39 -22.94
CA GLU A 11 21.18 -18.91 -21.56
C GLU A 11 22.20 -18.25 -20.62
N SER A 12 23.16 -17.48 -21.13
CA SER A 12 24.23 -16.89 -20.30
C SER A 12 23.90 -15.52 -19.70
N VAL A 13 22.70 -14.95 -19.94
CA VAL A 13 22.45 -13.52 -19.65
C VAL A 13 21.73 -13.27 -18.33
N ASN A 14 21.23 -14.28 -17.61
CA ASN A 14 20.59 -13.99 -16.35
C ASN A 14 20.65 -15.16 -15.33
N PRO A 15 21.70 -15.24 -14.50
CA PRO A 15 21.81 -16.28 -13.46
C PRO A 15 20.67 -16.23 -12.42
N ARG A 16 19.84 -15.17 -12.42
CA ARG A 16 18.61 -15.11 -11.61
C ARG A 16 17.39 -15.76 -12.27
N LEU A 17 17.44 -16.04 -13.57
CA LEU A 17 16.39 -16.78 -14.29
C LEU A 17 16.66 -18.29 -14.33
N ALA A 18 17.87 -18.70 -13.98
CA ALA A 18 18.27 -20.12 -13.90
C ALA A 18 17.97 -20.76 -12.54
N VAL A 19 17.31 -20.07 -11.63
CA VAL A 19 16.60 -20.77 -10.56
C VAL A 19 15.38 -21.39 -11.24
N ASN A 20 15.53 -22.61 -11.72
CA ASN A 20 14.41 -23.50 -11.95
C ASN A 20 13.62 -23.56 -10.64
N THR A 21 12.72 -22.62 -10.47
CA THR A 21 11.66 -22.74 -9.51
C THR A 21 10.87 -23.94 -9.99
N VAL A 22 11.21 -25.10 -9.46
CA VAL A 22 10.30 -26.23 -9.50
C VAL A 22 9.00 -25.63 -8.97
N PRO A 23 7.90 -25.62 -9.74
CA PRO A 23 6.65 -25.09 -9.26
C PRO A 23 6.17 -25.99 -8.12
N THR A 24 6.61 -25.67 -6.91
CA THR A 24 6.26 -26.40 -5.69
C THR A 24 4.90 -25.95 -5.17
N GLU A 25 4.41 -24.80 -5.65
CA GLU A 25 3.12 -24.27 -5.26
C GLU A 25 2.08 -24.61 -6.31
N SER A 26 1.13 -25.46 -5.96
CA SER A 26 -0.06 -25.80 -6.74
C SER A 26 -1.29 -25.16 -6.10
N GLY A 27 -2.25 -24.72 -6.94
CA GLY A 27 -3.48 -24.08 -6.49
C GLY A 27 -3.33 -22.55 -6.28
N GLN A 28 -4.36 -21.95 -5.69
CA GLN A 28 -4.43 -20.51 -5.39
C GLN A 28 -4.32 -20.30 -3.88
N PRO A 29 -3.43 -19.42 -3.41
CA PRO A 29 -3.26 -19.16 -1.97
C PRO A 29 -4.45 -18.39 -1.37
N HIS A 30 -5.36 -17.87 -2.19
CA HIS A 30 -6.54 -17.11 -1.77
C HIS A 30 -7.64 -17.21 -2.82
N ILE A 31 -8.88 -16.95 -2.38
CA ILE A 31 -10.04 -16.94 -3.29
C ILE A 31 -10.16 -15.55 -3.91
N VAL A 32 -10.10 -15.49 -5.24
CA VAL A 32 -10.42 -14.29 -6.03
C VAL A 32 -11.72 -14.56 -6.76
N ASP A 33 -12.80 -13.98 -6.27
CA ASP A 33 -14.15 -14.22 -6.75
C ASP A 33 -14.63 -13.24 -7.85
N GLY A 34 -13.70 -12.64 -8.56
CA GLY A 34 -13.97 -11.65 -9.62
C GLY A 34 -14.39 -10.27 -9.10
N HIS A 35 -14.42 -10.08 -7.80
CA HIS A 35 -14.65 -8.77 -7.18
C HIS A 35 -13.34 -8.02 -6.93
N ASN A 36 -13.43 -6.70 -6.87
CA ASN A 36 -12.27 -5.84 -6.58
C ASN A 36 -11.69 -6.07 -5.18
N PHE A 37 -12.51 -6.59 -4.27
CA PHE A 37 -12.14 -6.94 -2.91
C PHE A 37 -12.51 -8.39 -2.61
N ILE A 38 -11.73 -9.02 -1.74
CA ILE A 38 -12.00 -10.38 -1.26
C ILE A 38 -13.14 -10.32 -0.25
N ARG A 39 -14.19 -11.13 -0.48
CA ARG A 39 -15.33 -11.20 0.41
C ARG A 39 -15.09 -12.21 1.52
N THR A 40 -14.80 -11.71 2.71
CA THR A 40 -14.59 -12.55 3.90
C THR A 40 -15.79 -12.55 4.83
N GLN A 41 -16.74 -11.62 4.66
CA GLN A 41 -17.87 -11.42 5.56
C GLN A 41 -19.21 -11.64 4.87
N LYS A 42 -20.16 -12.27 5.57
CA LYS A 42 -21.53 -12.48 5.06
C LYS A 42 -22.38 -11.20 5.13
N LYS A 43 -22.20 -10.41 6.21
CA LYS A 43 -22.95 -9.15 6.39
C LYS A 43 -22.46 -8.11 5.39
N LYS A 44 -23.38 -7.49 4.65
CA LYS A 44 -23.07 -6.49 3.61
C LYS A 44 -22.30 -5.28 4.16
N ASP A 45 -22.60 -4.85 5.38
CA ASP A 45 -21.96 -3.71 6.01
C ASP A 45 -20.50 -3.95 6.36
N LEU A 46 -20.13 -5.21 6.59
CA LEU A 46 -18.77 -5.63 6.87
C LEU A 46 -17.97 -5.99 5.61
N GLN A 47 -18.58 -5.90 4.42
CA GLN A 47 -17.88 -6.11 3.14
C GLN A 47 -17.26 -4.81 2.63
N TYR A 48 -16.05 -4.91 2.09
CA TYR A 48 -15.44 -3.78 1.39
C TYR A 48 -16.18 -3.51 0.06
N PRO A 49 -16.33 -2.26 -0.36
CA PRO A 49 -15.80 -1.03 0.25
C PRO A 49 -16.69 -0.42 1.37
N ARG A 50 -17.89 -0.96 1.63
CA ARG A 50 -18.84 -0.40 2.61
C ARG A 50 -18.27 -0.35 4.02
N PHE A 51 -17.50 -1.36 4.38
CA PHE A 51 -16.83 -1.45 5.67
C PHE A 51 -15.95 -0.22 6.01
N PHE A 52 -15.39 0.48 5.03
CA PHE A 52 -14.61 1.69 5.30
C PHE A 52 -15.41 2.78 6.02
N CYS A 53 -16.68 2.95 5.63
CA CYS A 53 -17.57 3.92 6.25
C CYS A 53 -17.99 3.46 7.64
N VAL A 54 -18.39 2.20 7.75
CA VAL A 54 -18.83 1.59 9.03
C VAL A 54 -17.71 1.61 10.06
N ALA A 55 -16.50 1.16 9.70
CA ALA A 55 -15.35 1.16 10.61
C ALA A 55 -15.00 2.58 11.09
N LYS A 56 -15.07 3.57 10.19
CA LYS A 56 -14.85 4.97 10.55
C LYS A 56 -15.93 5.48 11.51
N GLU A 57 -17.18 5.13 11.27
CA GLU A 57 -18.31 5.49 12.13
C GLU A 57 -18.17 4.88 13.53
N MET A 58 -17.87 3.58 13.61
CA MET A 58 -17.61 2.88 14.87
C MET A 58 -16.47 3.55 15.66
N TYR A 59 -15.36 3.88 15.00
CA TYR A 59 -14.23 4.54 15.63
C TYR A 59 -14.56 5.95 16.09
N THR A 60 -15.34 6.71 15.32
CA THR A 60 -15.62 8.13 15.62
C THR A 60 -16.70 8.30 16.68
N ASN A 61 -17.74 7.46 16.65
CA ASN A 61 -18.94 7.66 17.44
C ASN A 61 -19.02 6.78 18.70
N ASN A 62 -18.12 5.83 18.88
CA ASN A 62 -18.11 4.94 20.03
C ASN A 62 -16.85 5.17 20.87
N ALA A 63 -17.00 5.83 22.03
CA ALA A 63 -15.87 6.19 22.89
C ALA A 63 -15.06 5.00 23.43
N PRO A 64 -15.64 3.88 23.88
CA PRO A 64 -14.90 2.67 24.22
C PRO A 64 -14.03 2.13 23.11
N ILE A 65 -14.57 2.06 21.88
CA ILE A 65 -13.82 1.59 20.68
C ILE A 65 -12.69 2.57 20.36
N HIS A 66 -12.99 3.86 20.36
CA HIS A 66 -12.01 4.92 20.12
C HIS A 66 -10.81 4.80 21.07
N ASN A 67 -11.08 4.74 22.39
CA ASN A 67 -10.04 4.67 23.39
C ASN A 67 -9.20 3.39 23.28
N ALA A 68 -9.82 2.25 23.02
CA ALA A 68 -9.11 0.98 22.85
C ALA A 68 -8.15 1.01 21.64
N ILE A 69 -8.60 1.56 20.51
CA ILE A 69 -7.78 1.71 19.30
C ILE A 69 -6.64 2.70 19.53
N ASP A 70 -6.93 3.85 20.15
CA ASP A 70 -5.90 4.87 20.41
C ASP A 70 -4.82 4.36 21.37
N MET A 71 -5.19 3.63 22.40
CA MET A 71 -4.22 2.99 23.30
C MET A 71 -3.34 2.00 22.54
N THR A 72 -3.91 1.20 21.64
CA THR A 72 -3.16 0.26 20.82
C THR A 72 -2.22 1.00 19.85
N ASN A 73 -2.69 2.09 19.23
CA ASN A 73 -1.87 2.94 18.35
C ASN A 73 -0.68 3.55 19.08
N VAL A 74 -0.86 4.05 20.29
CA VAL A 74 0.24 4.60 21.11
C VAL A 74 1.30 3.54 21.39
N LEU A 75 0.90 2.31 21.71
CA LEU A 75 1.84 1.20 21.93
C LEU A 75 2.60 0.83 20.65
N GLN A 76 1.92 0.74 19.51
CA GLN A 76 2.56 0.48 18.22
C GLN A 76 3.55 1.58 17.83
N LEU A 77 3.16 2.85 17.94
CA LEU A 77 4.03 3.99 17.63
C LEU A 77 5.27 4.01 18.53
N SER A 78 5.13 3.73 19.81
CA SER A 78 6.27 3.67 20.73
C SER A 78 7.26 2.56 20.39
N ALA A 79 6.79 1.45 19.84
CA ALA A 79 7.65 0.37 19.36
C ALA A 79 8.36 0.73 18.05
N LEU A 80 7.67 1.42 17.14
CA LEU A 80 8.20 1.84 15.84
C LEU A 80 9.26 2.95 15.96
N ASP A 81 9.14 3.84 16.93
CA ASP A 81 10.14 4.89 17.20
C ASP A 81 11.50 4.30 17.61
N LYS A 82 11.52 3.10 18.18
CA LYS A 82 12.73 2.36 18.57
C LYS A 82 13.30 1.51 17.43
N GLY A 83 12.52 1.25 16.39
CA GLY A 83 12.80 0.35 15.29
C GLY A 83 13.70 0.96 14.23
N MET A 84 15.00 1.05 14.50
CA MET A 84 15.97 1.39 13.46
C MET A 84 16.44 0.14 12.72
N VAL A 85 16.78 0.32 11.44
CA VAL A 85 17.37 -0.74 10.62
C VAL A 85 18.74 -1.08 11.16
N LYS A 86 18.92 -2.35 11.54
CA LYS A 86 20.20 -2.89 12.03
C LYS A 86 20.91 -3.68 10.93
N SER A 87 22.22 -3.55 10.87
CA SER A 87 23.03 -4.30 9.91
C SER A 87 23.41 -5.70 10.45
N LYS A 88 23.60 -6.66 9.53
CA LYS A 88 24.07 -8.02 9.85
C LYS A 88 25.60 -8.15 9.85
N GLY A 89 26.38 -7.08 10.05
CA GLY A 89 27.81 -7.14 10.31
C GLY A 89 28.74 -6.80 9.15
N SER A 90 28.38 -6.98 7.87
CA SER A 90 29.26 -6.60 6.76
C SER A 90 29.36 -5.07 6.60
N ALA A 91 30.51 -4.56 6.09
CA ALA A 91 30.69 -3.12 5.87
C ALA A 91 29.62 -2.54 4.94
N LYS A 92 29.29 -3.24 3.85
CA LYS A 92 28.21 -2.84 2.92
C LYS A 92 26.85 -2.81 3.57
N SER A 93 26.52 -3.76 4.46
CA SER A 93 25.23 -3.78 5.14
C SER A 93 25.12 -2.68 6.20
N LYS A 94 26.24 -2.26 6.82
CA LYS A 94 26.29 -1.10 7.71
C LYS A 94 26.02 0.18 6.95
N GLU A 95 26.71 0.39 5.81
CA GLU A 95 26.50 1.56 4.96
C GLU A 95 25.03 1.65 4.47
N ALA A 96 24.46 0.53 4.05
CA ALA A 96 23.05 0.48 3.63
C ALA A 96 22.09 0.80 4.78
N ALA A 97 22.31 0.25 5.98
CA ALA A 97 21.49 0.55 7.16
C ALA A 97 21.59 2.02 7.56
N ASP A 98 22.81 2.60 7.52
CA ASP A 98 23.03 4.01 7.81
C ASP A 98 22.33 4.93 6.80
N LEU A 99 22.38 4.59 5.51
CA LEU A 99 21.68 5.33 4.47
C LEU A 99 20.16 5.29 4.68
N ILE A 100 19.60 4.11 4.98
CA ILE A 100 18.15 3.96 5.22
C ILE A 100 17.74 4.73 6.47
N ASN A 101 18.48 4.60 7.57
CA ASN A 101 18.20 5.32 8.81
C ASN A 101 18.29 6.84 8.61
N TYR A 102 19.27 7.29 7.83
CA TYR A 102 19.38 8.69 7.45
C TYR A 102 18.17 9.14 6.62
N ALA A 103 17.79 8.36 5.60
CA ALA A 103 16.69 8.69 4.70
C ALA A 103 15.35 8.81 5.46
N ILE A 104 15.10 7.90 6.41
CA ILE A 104 13.89 7.90 7.25
C ILE A 104 13.83 9.16 8.13
N ARG A 105 14.97 9.56 8.75
CA ARG A 105 15.02 10.71 9.65
C ARG A 105 15.03 12.05 8.93
N ASN A 106 15.48 12.08 7.68
CA ASN A 106 15.71 13.30 6.91
C ASN A 106 14.89 13.35 5.63
N MET A 107 13.64 12.95 5.69
CA MET A 107 12.69 13.10 4.58
C MET A 107 12.48 14.60 4.30
N SER A 108 12.42 14.99 3.03
CA SER A 108 12.22 16.38 2.62
C SER A 108 10.79 16.87 2.86
N GLN A 109 9.84 15.95 2.92
CA GLN A 109 8.42 16.21 3.13
C GLN A 109 7.81 15.22 4.11
N GLY A 110 7.20 15.74 5.17
CA GLY A 110 6.62 14.94 6.25
C GLY A 110 7.67 14.33 7.19
N THR A 111 7.21 13.65 8.19
CA THR A 111 8.03 12.99 9.21
C THR A 111 7.76 11.49 9.23
N TRP A 112 8.74 10.73 9.73
CA TRP A 112 8.56 9.30 9.97
C TRP A 112 7.37 9.01 10.89
N ARG A 113 7.23 9.81 11.96
CA ARG A 113 6.15 9.65 12.93
C ARG A 113 4.76 9.85 12.31
N GLU A 114 4.60 10.88 11.47
CA GLU A 114 3.33 11.10 10.73
C GLU A 114 3.00 9.95 9.79
N ALA A 115 4.02 9.45 9.08
CA ALA A 115 3.84 8.30 8.19
C ALA A 115 3.42 7.05 8.97
N MET A 116 4.06 6.77 10.12
CA MET A 116 3.73 5.62 10.96
C MET A 116 2.37 5.78 11.64
N ASN A 117 2.01 6.98 12.06
CA ASN A 117 0.65 7.25 12.56
C ASN A 117 -0.41 6.95 11.48
N SER A 118 -0.13 7.32 10.25
CA SER A 118 -1.01 6.96 9.12
C SER A 118 -1.01 5.45 8.82
N ALA A 119 0.11 4.76 9.06
CA ALA A 119 0.20 3.31 8.91
C ALA A 119 -0.69 2.58 9.93
N CYS A 120 -0.73 3.06 11.19
CA CYS A 120 -1.53 2.48 12.27
C CYS A 120 -3.06 2.52 12.02
N THR A 121 -3.52 3.20 10.96
CA THR A 121 -4.93 3.12 10.54
C THR A 121 -5.31 1.73 10.00
N ASP A 122 -4.34 0.83 9.84
CA ASP A 122 -4.58 -0.57 9.49
C ASP A 122 -5.44 -1.30 10.55
N ILE A 123 -5.37 -0.91 11.83
CA ILE A 123 -6.23 -1.45 12.88
C ILE A 123 -7.70 -1.16 12.57
N ILE A 124 -8.02 0.06 12.14
CA ILE A 124 -9.40 0.48 11.87
C ILE A 124 -9.95 -0.22 10.63
N HIS A 125 -9.15 -0.27 9.57
CA HIS A 125 -9.62 -0.70 8.25
C HIS A 125 -9.14 -2.10 7.84
N GLY A 126 -8.29 -2.74 8.64
CA GLY A 126 -7.64 -4.01 8.32
C GLY A 126 -6.33 -3.85 7.56
N PHE A 127 -6.13 -2.77 6.82
CA PHE A 127 -4.89 -2.47 6.11
C PHE A 127 -4.63 -0.97 5.96
N SER A 128 -3.39 -0.61 5.71
CA SER A 128 -2.99 0.73 5.30
C SER A 128 -1.91 0.68 4.23
N LEU A 129 -1.85 1.74 3.43
CA LEU A 129 -0.95 1.86 2.29
C LEU A 129 -0.21 3.19 2.35
N LEU A 130 1.12 3.13 2.27
CA LEU A 130 1.97 4.30 2.11
C LEU A 130 2.73 4.17 0.78
N ASN A 131 2.63 5.19 -0.07
CA ASN A 131 3.39 5.25 -1.29
C ASN A 131 4.76 5.90 -1.03
N MET A 132 5.83 5.19 -1.38
CA MET A 132 7.19 5.68 -1.29
C MET A 132 7.50 6.60 -2.45
N VAL A 133 7.85 7.83 -2.15
CA VAL A 133 8.32 8.80 -3.14
C VAL A 133 9.80 9.06 -2.89
N PHE A 134 10.61 8.94 -3.92
CA PHE A 134 12.06 9.08 -3.84
C PHE A 134 12.55 10.39 -4.44
N GLU A 135 13.71 10.84 -4.00
CA GLU A 135 14.42 11.97 -4.58
C GLU A 135 15.93 11.70 -4.61
N ARG A 136 16.66 12.41 -5.48
CA ARG A 136 18.12 12.45 -5.45
C ARG A 136 18.57 13.58 -4.53
N ARG A 137 19.42 13.26 -3.55
CA ARG A 137 19.95 14.26 -2.63
C ARG A 137 20.97 15.15 -3.36
N THR A 138 20.83 16.46 -3.23
CA THR A 138 21.72 17.44 -3.88
C THR A 138 22.86 17.91 -2.98
N TYR A 139 22.79 17.67 -1.67
CA TYR A 139 23.77 18.13 -0.68
C TYR A 139 23.94 17.14 0.49
N GLY A 140 25.00 17.35 1.28
CA GLY A 140 25.29 16.61 2.51
C GLY A 140 26.02 15.28 2.30
N LYS A 141 26.10 14.46 3.36
CA LYS A 141 26.86 13.20 3.42
C LYS A 141 26.46 12.20 2.32
N TYR A 142 25.20 12.21 1.91
CA TYR A 142 24.64 11.29 0.91
C TYR A 142 24.26 12.00 -0.40
N LYS A 143 25.06 13.00 -0.77
CA LYS A 143 24.93 13.67 -2.07
C LYS A 143 24.89 12.65 -3.21
N ASP A 144 24.04 12.88 -4.20
CA ASP A 144 23.82 12.04 -5.38
C ASP A 144 23.24 10.64 -5.10
N LYS A 145 22.94 10.30 -3.85
CA LYS A 145 22.21 9.08 -3.50
C LYS A 145 20.69 9.30 -3.59
N ILE A 146 19.99 8.21 -3.93
CA ILE A 146 18.53 8.17 -3.91
C ILE A 146 18.08 7.92 -2.47
N VAL A 147 17.22 8.81 -1.96
CA VAL A 147 16.66 8.73 -0.61
C VAL A 147 15.14 8.86 -0.65
N ILE A 148 14.48 8.54 0.45
CA ILE A 148 13.04 8.71 0.59
C ILE A 148 12.75 10.22 0.74
N LYS A 149 11.98 10.76 -0.21
CA LYS A 149 11.46 12.14 -0.15
C LYS A 149 10.31 12.25 0.85
N LYS A 150 9.34 11.32 0.73
CA LYS A 150 8.19 11.21 1.61
C LYS A 150 7.56 9.83 1.54
N LEU A 151 6.85 9.47 2.59
CA LEU A 151 5.91 8.36 2.64
C LEU A 151 4.49 8.94 2.56
N SER A 152 3.81 8.76 1.45
CA SER A 152 2.51 9.39 1.19
C SER A 152 1.39 8.40 1.50
N PRO A 153 0.58 8.61 2.55
CA PRO A 153 -0.53 7.74 2.86
C PRO A 153 -1.58 7.72 1.75
N ARG A 154 -2.15 6.56 1.53
CA ARG A 154 -3.26 6.35 0.59
C ARG A 154 -4.49 5.98 1.40
N THR A 155 -5.51 6.83 1.32
CA THR A 155 -6.78 6.60 2.02
C THR A 155 -7.38 5.27 1.56
N GLN A 156 -7.75 4.40 2.48
CA GLN A 156 -8.27 3.07 2.20
C GLN A 156 -9.54 3.12 1.34
N SER A 157 -10.43 4.08 1.60
CA SER A 157 -11.65 4.29 0.80
C SER A 157 -11.38 4.70 -0.65
N SER A 158 -10.18 5.18 -0.96
CA SER A 158 -9.75 5.48 -2.33
C SER A 158 -9.29 4.25 -3.10
N VAL A 159 -9.03 3.14 -2.43
CA VAL A 159 -8.71 1.87 -3.08
C VAL A 159 -9.94 1.36 -3.82
N TYR A 160 -9.76 1.02 -5.09
CA TYR A 160 -10.79 0.42 -5.92
C TYR A 160 -10.70 -1.09 -5.93
N GLY A 161 -9.49 -1.63 -5.94
CA GLY A 161 -9.26 -3.08 -5.94
C GLY A 161 -7.78 -3.45 -5.96
N TRP A 162 -7.56 -4.75 -5.87
CA TRP A 162 -6.25 -5.39 -5.85
C TRP A 162 -5.92 -5.94 -7.23
N VAL A 163 -4.65 -5.82 -7.62
CA VAL A 163 -4.15 -6.35 -8.90
C VAL A 163 -3.24 -7.53 -8.62
N TRP A 164 -3.60 -8.65 -9.20
CA TRP A 164 -2.89 -9.92 -9.06
C TRP A 164 -2.08 -10.23 -10.31
N ASP A 165 -1.15 -11.16 -10.21
CA ASP A 165 -0.49 -11.74 -11.36
C ASP A 165 -1.47 -12.60 -12.20
N LYS A 166 -1.01 -13.05 -13.36
CA LYS A 166 -1.84 -13.85 -14.27
C LYS A 166 -2.37 -15.15 -13.65
N ASN A 167 -1.68 -15.68 -12.65
CA ASN A 167 -2.03 -16.91 -11.96
C ASN A 167 -2.78 -16.65 -10.63
N ASN A 168 -3.09 -15.38 -10.31
CA ASN A 168 -3.72 -14.94 -9.06
C ASN A 168 -2.97 -15.37 -7.79
N ARG A 169 -1.65 -15.55 -7.86
CA ARG A 169 -0.82 -16.00 -6.74
C ARG A 169 -0.15 -14.86 -6.01
N GLU A 170 0.28 -13.85 -6.75
CA GLU A 170 1.02 -12.72 -6.19
C GLU A 170 0.27 -11.40 -6.39
N LEU A 171 0.22 -10.61 -5.33
CA LEU A 171 -0.24 -9.24 -5.42
C LEU A 171 0.79 -8.39 -6.19
N LYS A 172 0.38 -7.79 -7.30
CA LYS A 172 1.22 -6.91 -8.13
C LYS A 172 1.03 -5.43 -7.83
N GLY A 173 -0.09 -5.07 -7.24
CA GLY A 173 -0.35 -3.67 -6.89
C GLY A 173 -1.80 -3.41 -6.52
N VAL A 174 -2.12 -2.14 -6.55
CA VAL A 174 -3.43 -1.62 -6.14
C VAL A 174 -3.95 -0.66 -7.20
N ILE A 175 -5.23 -0.75 -7.50
CA ILE A 175 -5.94 0.27 -8.27
C ILE A 175 -6.57 1.25 -7.31
N GLN A 176 -6.26 2.52 -7.49
CA GLN A 176 -6.82 3.61 -6.72
C GLN A 176 -7.81 4.39 -7.59
N LYS A 177 -8.94 4.80 -6.99
CA LYS A 177 -9.87 5.75 -7.61
C LYS A 177 -9.15 7.07 -7.83
N PRO A 178 -9.43 7.80 -8.92
CA PRO A 178 -8.86 9.13 -9.11
C PRO A 178 -9.31 10.02 -7.96
N MET A 179 -8.40 10.82 -7.43
CA MET A 179 -8.80 11.99 -6.68
C MET A 179 -9.49 12.93 -7.67
N ILE A 180 -10.72 13.32 -7.36
CA ILE A 180 -11.30 14.50 -7.97
C ILE A 180 -10.46 15.66 -7.45
N VAL A 181 -9.48 16.08 -8.24
CA VAL A 181 -8.79 17.35 -7.97
C VAL A 181 -9.88 18.40 -8.24
N SER A 182 -10.53 18.86 -7.18
CA SER A 182 -11.29 20.09 -7.27
C SER A 182 -10.28 21.17 -7.65
N GLN A 183 -10.28 21.54 -8.92
CA GLN A 183 -9.57 22.75 -9.33
C GLN A 183 -10.17 23.87 -8.48
N ARG A 184 -9.34 24.55 -7.70
CA ARG A 184 -9.75 25.64 -6.81
C ARG A 184 -10.53 26.75 -7.52
N ASN A 185 -10.60 26.70 -8.85
CA ASN A 185 -11.27 27.66 -9.72
C ASN A 185 -12.45 27.06 -10.52
N ALA A 186 -12.83 25.80 -10.26
CA ALA A 186 -14.02 25.25 -10.90
C ALA A 186 -15.27 25.81 -10.20
N THR A 187 -16.11 26.53 -10.93
CA THR A 187 -17.40 26.99 -10.43
C THR A 187 -18.42 25.85 -10.42
N LEU A 188 -19.46 25.96 -9.60
CA LEU A 188 -20.54 24.96 -9.57
C LEU A 188 -21.16 24.72 -10.97
N GLY A 189 -21.10 25.73 -11.85
CA GLY A 189 -21.54 25.65 -13.24
C GLY A 189 -20.67 24.75 -14.12
N ASP A 190 -19.36 24.68 -13.85
CA ASP A 190 -18.45 23.81 -14.58
C ASP A 190 -18.70 22.33 -14.29
N TYR A 191 -19.14 22.01 -13.06
CA TYR A 191 -19.56 20.67 -12.67
C TYR A 191 -20.86 20.26 -13.37
N ALA A 192 -21.83 21.17 -13.46
CA ALA A 192 -23.11 20.91 -14.10
C ALA A 192 -23.02 20.80 -15.63
N ALA A 193 -22.04 21.46 -16.23
CA ALA A 193 -21.84 21.46 -17.70
C ALA A 193 -20.97 20.28 -18.19
N GLY A 194 -20.43 19.43 -17.31
CA GLY A 194 -19.55 18.32 -17.70
C GLY A 194 -18.20 18.75 -18.31
N ASN A 195 -17.85 20.03 -18.21
CA ASN A 195 -16.66 20.64 -18.80
C ASN A 195 -15.36 20.40 -18.04
N ILE A 196 -15.39 19.54 -17.02
CA ILE A 196 -14.16 19.15 -16.33
C ILE A 196 -13.42 18.15 -17.21
N ASN A 197 -12.63 18.69 -18.11
CA ASN A 197 -11.64 17.94 -18.83
C ASN A 197 -10.56 17.51 -17.83
N ILE A 198 -10.64 16.28 -17.33
CA ILE A 198 -9.59 15.63 -16.56
C ILE A 198 -8.47 15.30 -17.56
N GLY A 199 -7.94 16.38 -18.18
CA GLY A 199 -6.95 16.33 -19.21
C GLY A 199 -5.59 15.96 -18.63
N ASN A 200 -4.96 15.01 -19.28
CA ASN A 200 -3.51 14.84 -19.39
C ASN A 200 -2.67 14.92 -18.11
N ILE A 201 -2.92 14.02 -17.18
CA ILE A 201 -1.90 13.72 -16.18
C ILE A 201 -1.15 12.47 -16.67
N THR A 202 -0.16 12.72 -17.50
CA THR A 202 0.79 11.74 -18.00
C THR A 202 1.76 11.38 -16.88
N ASN A 203 1.58 10.24 -16.23
CA ASN A 203 2.61 9.38 -15.65
C ASN A 203 1.94 8.36 -14.72
N GLY A 204 1.73 7.16 -15.25
CA GLY A 204 1.22 6.03 -14.46
C GLY A 204 -0.28 5.79 -14.53
N TYR A 205 -0.98 6.44 -15.44
CA TYR A 205 -2.42 6.26 -15.64
C TYR A 205 -2.68 5.23 -16.76
N TYR A 206 -3.70 4.41 -16.59
CA TYR A 206 -4.33 3.72 -17.69
C TYR A 206 -4.95 4.77 -18.63
N LYS A 207 -4.59 4.74 -19.90
CA LYS A 207 -4.88 5.79 -20.90
C LYS A 207 -6.37 6.09 -21.08
N ASP A 208 -7.26 5.21 -20.63
CA ASP A 208 -8.72 5.29 -20.77
C ASP A 208 -9.49 5.14 -19.45
N SER A 209 -8.79 5.02 -18.31
CA SER A 209 -9.45 4.82 -17.05
C SER A 209 -9.14 5.95 -16.06
N LYS A 210 -10.18 6.39 -15.40
CA LYS A 210 -10.13 7.35 -14.29
C LYS A 210 -9.37 6.80 -13.06
N TYR A 211 -8.64 5.69 -13.19
CA TYR A 211 -8.00 4.95 -12.10
C TYR A 211 -6.48 5.00 -12.17
N VAL A 212 -5.84 5.01 -11.01
CA VAL A 212 -4.38 5.02 -10.88
C VAL A 212 -3.89 3.66 -10.44
N TYR A 213 -2.95 3.08 -11.17
CA TYR A 213 -2.28 1.85 -10.76
C TYR A 213 -1.04 2.17 -9.93
N LEU A 214 -1.00 1.65 -8.71
CA LEU A 214 0.13 1.73 -7.80
C LEU A 214 0.82 0.36 -7.73
N LYS A 215 2.08 0.31 -8.15
CA LYS A 215 2.88 -0.92 -8.12
C LYS A 215 3.22 -1.32 -6.69
N LYS A 216 3.23 -2.63 -6.41
CA LYS A 216 3.59 -3.17 -5.10
C LYS A 216 4.98 -2.69 -4.63
N GLU A 217 5.96 -2.59 -5.55
CA GLU A 217 7.33 -2.18 -5.23
C GLU A 217 7.43 -0.73 -4.74
N SER A 218 6.45 0.10 -5.05
CA SER A 218 6.40 1.49 -4.58
C SER A 218 5.53 1.68 -3.32
N LEU A 219 4.94 0.60 -2.80
CA LEU A 219 4.03 0.64 -1.68
C LEU A 219 4.61 -0.04 -0.44
N LEU A 220 4.48 0.60 0.70
CA LEU A 220 4.51 -0.07 1.99
C LEU A 220 3.07 -0.47 2.33
N HIS A 221 2.85 -1.77 2.44
CA HIS A 221 1.54 -2.35 2.71
C HIS A 221 1.54 -2.96 4.11
N PHE A 222 0.81 -2.33 5.01
CA PHE A 222 0.58 -2.80 6.37
C PHE A 222 -0.74 -3.55 6.43
N ARG A 223 -0.78 -4.64 7.17
CA ARG A 223 -1.97 -5.47 7.33
C ARG A 223 -2.14 -5.87 8.78
N PHE A 224 -3.29 -5.59 9.31
CA PHE A 224 -3.66 -6.05 10.64
C PHE A 224 -4.25 -7.46 10.55
N ASN A 225 -3.72 -8.39 11.34
CA ASN A 225 -4.20 -9.78 11.43
C ASN A 225 -4.55 -10.42 10.07
N PRO A 226 -3.59 -10.59 9.15
CA PRO A 226 -3.87 -11.15 7.84
C PRO A 226 -4.27 -12.62 7.95
N VAL A 227 -5.43 -12.98 7.40
CA VAL A 227 -5.93 -14.34 7.29
C VAL A 227 -5.87 -14.75 5.82
N ASP A 228 -5.49 -15.99 5.54
CA ASP A 228 -5.48 -16.58 4.20
C ASP A 228 -4.77 -15.75 3.12
N SER A 229 -3.63 -15.16 3.46
CA SER A 229 -2.87 -14.28 2.56
C SER A 229 -3.65 -13.06 2.03
N ASN A 230 -4.80 -12.77 2.63
CA ASN A 230 -5.66 -11.66 2.24
C ASN A 230 -4.92 -10.31 2.35
N PRO A 231 -4.83 -9.49 1.30
CA PRO A 231 -4.20 -8.19 1.35
C PRO A 231 -4.98 -7.17 2.17
N GLN A 232 -6.25 -7.41 2.45
CA GLN A 232 -7.11 -6.49 3.21
C GLN A 232 -6.90 -6.61 4.72
N GLY A 233 -6.24 -7.69 5.22
CA GLY A 233 -6.19 -7.96 6.65
C GLY A 233 -7.59 -8.14 7.26
N GLN A 234 -7.67 -8.08 8.57
CA GLN A 234 -8.92 -8.18 9.31
C GLN A 234 -8.93 -7.20 10.47
N SER A 235 -9.84 -6.22 10.41
CA SER A 235 -10.01 -5.25 11.50
C SER A 235 -10.60 -5.89 12.75
N PRO A 236 -10.12 -5.54 13.96
CA PRO A 236 -10.73 -5.95 15.22
C PRO A 236 -12.12 -5.33 15.44
N LEU A 237 -12.54 -4.37 14.62
CA LEU A 237 -13.88 -3.80 14.67
C LEU A 237 -14.95 -4.74 14.12
N ILE A 238 -14.58 -5.70 13.27
CA ILE A 238 -15.52 -6.64 12.66
C ILE A 238 -16.33 -7.41 13.73
N PRO A 239 -15.72 -8.06 14.74
CA PRO A 239 -16.50 -8.74 15.78
C PRO A 239 -17.26 -7.80 16.72
N CYS A 240 -16.91 -6.52 16.79
CA CYS A 240 -17.60 -5.53 17.61
C CYS A 240 -18.85 -4.93 16.94
N TYR A 241 -19.06 -5.24 15.64
CA TYR A 241 -20.11 -4.60 14.84
C TYR A 241 -21.52 -4.86 15.40
N ASP A 242 -21.82 -6.07 15.83
CA ASP A 242 -23.16 -6.41 16.29
C ASP A 242 -23.55 -5.62 17.54
N SER A 243 -22.66 -5.56 18.53
CA SER A 243 -22.87 -4.74 19.72
C SER A 243 -22.98 -3.25 19.40
N PHE A 244 -22.28 -2.77 18.38
CA PHE A 244 -22.39 -1.39 17.94
C PHE A 244 -23.73 -1.11 17.24
N ALA A 245 -24.21 -2.04 16.42
CA ALA A 245 -25.47 -1.87 15.65
C ALA A 245 -26.73 -1.96 16.52
N GLU A 246 -26.64 -2.52 17.72
CA GLU A 246 -27.74 -2.62 18.70
C GLU A 246 -27.84 -1.39 19.63
N MET A 247 -26.88 -0.47 19.56
CA MET A 247 -26.86 0.78 20.33
C MET A 247 -27.61 1.90 19.61
#